data_52f2f551b484ca00dc7fbb137eac84e8
#
_entry.id   52f2f551b484ca00dc7fbb137eac84e8
#
_cell.length_a   1.000
_cell.length_b   1.000
_cell.length_c   1.000
_cell.angle_alpha   90.00
_cell.angle_beta   90.00
_cell.angle_gamma   90.00
#
_symmetry.space_group_name_H-M   'P 1'
#
loop_
_entity.id
_entity.type
_entity.pdbx_description
1 polymer ?
#
loop_
_entity_poly.entity_id
_entity_poly.type
_entity_poly.pdbx_seq_one_letter_code
_entity_poly.pdbx_strand_id
1 'polypeptide(L)' 'MELDYKAIGKRVKIARIRADLTQEALAEKAGLSITHMSNIENGHSKLS' A
#
# COMPACT_ATOMS: atom_id res chain seq x y z
N MET A 1 -13.65 -9.99 -14.03
CA MET A 1 -13.34 -10.18 -12.61
C MET A 1 -12.81 -8.86 -12.05
N GLU A 2 -13.45 -8.35 -11.05
CA GLU A 2 -13.03 -7.11 -10.42
C GLU A 2 -12.01 -7.39 -9.32
N LEU A 3 -11.00 -6.51 -9.25
CA LEU A 3 -10.03 -6.57 -8.17
C LEU A 3 -10.58 -5.81 -6.97
N ASP A 4 -10.44 -6.40 -5.79
CA ASP A 4 -10.81 -5.73 -4.56
C ASP A 4 -9.62 -4.93 -4.04
N TYR A 5 -9.56 -3.67 -4.43
CA TYR A 5 -8.43 -2.80 -4.07
C TYR A 5 -8.33 -2.57 -2.57
N LYS A 6 -9.46 -2.60 -1.86
CA LYS A 6 -9.42 -2.49 -0.40
C LYS A 6 -8.76 -3.69 0.24
N ALA A 7 -9.09 -4.90 -0.23
CA ALA A 7 -8.48 -6.12 0.31
C ALA A 7 -6.99 -6.15 -0.03
N ILE A 8 -6.62 -5.77 -1.24
CA ILE A 8 -5.22 -5.71 -1.66
C ILE A 8 -4.46 -4.69 -0.82
N GLY A 9 -5.02 -3.51 -0.64
CA GLY A 9 -4.40 -2.46 0.16
C GLY A 9 -4.20 -2.88 1.61
N LYS A 10 -5.18 -3.58 2.16
CA LYS A 10 -5.08 -4.09 3.53
C LYS A 10 -3.95 -5.12 3.65
N ARG A 11 -3.79 -5.98 2.65
CA ARG A 11 -2.69 -6.96 2.63
C ARG A 11 -1.34 -6.27 2.54
N VAL A 12 -1.24 -5.22 1.74
CA VAL A 12 -0.02 -4.42 1.65
C VAL A 12 0.32 -3.83 3.01
N LYS A 13 -0.67 -3.26 3.68
CA LYS A 13 -0.49 -2.69 5.02
C LYS A 13 -0.03 -3.73 6.03
N ILE A 14 -0.66 -4.90 6.03
CA ILE A 14 -0.30 -5.98 6.96
C ILE A 14 1.13 -6.45 6.69
N ALA A 15 1.49 -6.66 5.43
CA ALA A 15 2.83 -7.08 5.07
C ALA A 15 3.87 -6.03 5.51
N ARG A 16 3.53 -4.75 5.33
CA ARG A 16 4.40 -3.65 5.76
C ARG A 16 4.63 -3.69 7.28
N ILE A 17 3.56 -3.85 8.04
CA ILE A 17 3.65 -3.89 9.50
C ILE A 17 4.47 -5.10 9.96
N ARG A 18 4.26 -6.25 9.32
CA ARG A 18 5.03 -7.46 9.63
C ARG A 18 6.50 -7.31 9.33
N ALA A 19 6.84 -6.52 8.31
CA ALA A 19 8.22 -6.23 7.97
C ALA A 19 8.81 -5.10 8.83
N ASP A 20 8.02 -4.58 9.77
CA ASP A 20 8.43 -3.50 10.67
C ASP A 20 8.82 -2.23 9.93
N LEU A 21 8.09 -1.95 8.85
CA LEU A 21 8.33 -0.76 8.03
C LEU A 21 7.25 0.29 8.26
N THR A 22 7.68 1.55 8.27
CA THR A 22 6.72 2.65 8.23
C THR A 22 6.19 2.79 6.81
N GLN A 23 5.07 3.47 6.66
CA GLN A 23 4.51 3.77 5.34
C GLN A 23 5.52 4.55 4.48
N GLU A 24 6.20 5.51 5.10
CA GLU A 24 7.24 6.30 4.43
C GLU A 24 8.39 5.41 3.95
N ALA A 25 8.87 4.50 4.79
CA ALA A 25 9.97 3.62 4.44
C ALA A 25 9.61 2.70 3.27
N LEU A 26 8.40 2.14 3.28
CA LEU A 26 7.96 1.29 2.18
C LEU A 26 7.78 2.09 0.91
N ALA A 27 7.21 3.29 1.00
CA ALA A 27 7.03 4.16 -0.15
C ALA A 27 8.36 4.48 -0.81
N GLU A 28 9.37 4.78 -0.01
CA GLU A 28 10.72 5.06 -0.52
C GLU A 28 11.29 3.85 -1.25
N LYS A 29 11.17 2.66 -0.67
CA LYS A 29 11.65 1.43 -1.31
C LYS A 29 10.93 1.13 -2.62
N ALA A 30 9.66 1.46 -2.70
CA ALA A 30 8.85 1.22 -3.88
C ALA A 30 8.93 2.34 -4.91
N GLY A 31 9.62 3.43 -4.60
CA GLY A 31 9.70 4.58 -5.50
C GLY A 31 8.40 5.35 -5.59
N LEU A 32 7.59 5.33 -4.52
CA LEU A 32 6.29 5.99 -4.47
C LEU A 32 6.31 7.13 -3.46
N SER A 33 5.38 8.07 -3.62
CA SER A 33 5.14 9.08 -2.59
C SER A 33 4.38 8.47 -1.41
N ILE A 34 4.47 9.10 -0.25
CA ILE A 34 3.71 8.69 0.94
C ILE A 34 2.22 8.76 0.64
N THR A 35 1.77 9.81 -0.05
CA THR A 35 0.38 9.98 -0.42
C THR A 35 -0.11 8.82 -1.29
N HIS A 36 0.71 8.40 -2.27
CA HIS A 36 0.35 7.29 -3.14
C HIS A 36 0.28 5.98 -2.35
N MET A 37 1.25 5.75 -1.47
CA MET A 37 1.25 4.56 -0.62
C MET A 37 0.02 4.53 0.29
N SER A 38 -0.33 5.66 0.89
CA SER A 38 -1.52 5.78 1.72
C SER A 38 -2.79 5.43 0.94
N ASN A 39 -2.90 5.94 -0.29
CA ASN A 39 -4.04 5.64 -1.15
C ASN A 39 -4.13 4.16 -1.48
N ILE A 40 -2.99 3.51 -1.74
CA ILE A 40 -2.95 2.08 -2.00
C ILE A 40 -3.46 1.30 -0.80
N GLU A 41 -2.94 1.61 0.40
CA GLU A 41 -3.31 0.89 1.62
C GLU A 41 -4.78 1.10 1.98
N ASN A 42 -5.36 2.23 1.61
CA ASN A 42 -6.77 2.52 1.87
C ASN A 42 -7.71 2.05 0.75
N GLY A 43 -7.16 1.47 -0.30
CA GLY A 43 -7.96 0.98 -1.41
C GLY A 43 -8.50 2.07 -2.33
N HIS A 44 -7.91 3.26 -2.28
CA HIS A 44 -8.36 4.40 -3.07
C HIS A 44 -7.62 4.53 -4.40
N SER A 45 -6.56 3.74 -4.59
CA SER A 45 -5.73 3.85 -5.77
C SER A 45 -5.68 2.52 -6.51
N LYS A 46 -5.77 2.58 -7.84
CA LYS A 46 -5.62 1.39 -8.66
C LYS A 46 -4.14 1.04 -8.74
N LEU A 47 -3.84 -0.25 -8.62
CA LEU A 47 -2.48 -0.76 -8.70
C LEU A 47 -2.12 -1.15 -10.13
N SER A 48 -2.22 -0.25 -11.01
CA SER A 48 -1.89 -0.56 -12.41
C SER A 48 -0.78 0.33 -12.92
#